data_bf4743b313da8b2db79dc4e8ee78519e
#
_entry.id   bf4743b313da8b2db79dc4e8ee78519e
#
_cell.length_a   1.000
_cell.length_b   1.000
_cell.length_c   1.000
_cell.angle_alpha   90.00
_cell.angle_beta   90.00
_cell.angle_gamma   90.00
#
_symmetry.space_group_name_H-M   'P 1'
#
loop_
_entity.id
_entity.type
_entity.pdbx_description
1 polymer ?
#
loop_
_entity_poly.entity_id
_entity_poly.type
_entity_poly.pdbx_seq_one_letter_code
_entity_poly.pdbx_strand_id
1 'polypeptide(L)'
;MESSVQNKPIIELRSITKSYGDKTIIENFNLTINNGEFLTILGPSGCGKTTVLRLLAGLEELDSGNIILDGEDITHVPAEQRHVNTVFQSYALFPHMTIFENVAFGLRMQKVPNEEIKPRVLEALRMVQLEEYAYSKPAQLSGGQQQRIAIARAVVNKPKVLLLDESLSALDYKLRKQMQNELKALQRKLGITFIFVTHDQEEALTMSDRIIVLRKGHIQQDGSPREIYEEPKNLFVAKFIGEINIFNATVLTRVDEKRIRANVEGRVCDIYTNLDVVAEQKLKVLLRPEDILIEELDENQSSKAIIGHVADRNYKGMTLESNITLDHNGMTVLVSEFFNEDDPNIDHSLGQKVALTWHEGWEVVLSDEE
;
A
#
# COMPACT_ATOMS: atom_id res chain seq x y z
N MET A 1 19.60 -21.73 13.65
CA MET A 1 20.62 -20.98 12.86
C MET A 1 19.91 -20.53 11.58
N GLU A 2 19.17 -19.42 11.67
CA GLU A 2 18.62 -18.74 10.50
C GLU A 2 19.78 -18.01 9.83
N SER A 3 20.14 -18.49 8.65
CA SER A 3 21.08 -17.77 7.78
C SER A 3 20.47 -16.43 7.41
N SER A 4 21.05 -15.34 7.91
CA SER A 4 20.81 -13.99 7.39
C SER A 4 21.19 -13.99 5.91
N VAL A 5 20.21 -14.24 5.04
CA VAL A 5 20.34 -13.91 3.63
C VAL A 5 20.43 -12.39 3.61
N GLN A 6 21.63 -11.86 3.48
CA GLN A 6 21.81 -10.44 3.15
C GLN A 6 21.02 -10.20 1.87
N ASN A 7 19.91 -9.49 1.99
CA ASN A 7 19.05 -9.14 0.87
C ASN A 7 19.83 -8.18 -0.04
N LYS A 8 20.50 -8.74 -1.04
CA LYS A 8 21.29 -7.94 -2.01
C LYS A 8 20.33 -7.06 -2.80
N PRO A 9 20.58 -5.76 -2.90
CA PRO A 9 19.74 -4.88 -3.69
C PRO A 9 19.75 -5.31 -5.16
N ILE A 10 18.57 -5.37 -5.77
CA ILE A 10 18.39 -5.65 -7.19
C ILE A 10 18.31 -4.33 -7.98
N ILE A 11 17.69 -3.30 -7.40
CA ILE A 11 17.58 -1.95 -7.97
C ILE A 11 18.06 -0.93 -6.96
N GLU A 12 18.80 0.06 -7.46
CA GLU A 12 19.12 1.27 -6.74
C GLU A 12 18.83 2.49 -7.63
N LEU A 13 17.94 3.35 -7.15
CA LEU A 13 17.72 4.69 -7.69
C LEU A 13 18.54 5.65 -6.87
N ARG A 14 19.51 6.33 -7.50
CA ARG A 14 20.47 7.20 -6.84
C ARG A 14 20.26 8.64 -7.29
N SER A 15 19.70 9.47 -6.40
CA SER A 15 19.48 10.92 -6.61
C SER A 15 18.79 11.24 -7.93
N ILE A 16 17.79 10.42 -8.32
CA ILE A 16 17.11 10.62 -9.59
C ILE A 16 16.22 11.86 -9.56
N THR A 17 16.24 12.62 -10.65
CA THR A 17 15.42 13.80 -10.87
C THR A 17 14.74 13.69 -12.22
N LYS A 18 13.43 14.06 -12.26
CA LYS A 18 12.64 14.12 -13.49
C LYS A 18 11.67 15.28 -13.47
N SER A 19 11.72 16.08 -14.54
CA SER A 19 10.81 17.20 -14.78
C SER A 19 10.12 17.08 -16.13
N TYR A 20 8.96 17.69 -16.28
CA TYR A 20 8.26 17.87 -17.54
C TYR A 20 8.03 19.38 -17.74
N GLY A 21 8.76 19.97 -18.67
CA GLY A 21 8.83 21.43 -18.78
C GLY A 21 9.33 22.05 -17.49
N ASP A 22 8.62 23.04 -16.97
CA ASP A 22 9.00 23.74 -15.73
C ASP A 22 8.56 23.01 -14.44
N LYS A 23 7.88 21.86 -14.57
CA LYS A 23 7.35 21.13 -13.43
C LYS A 23 8.23 19.93 -13.06
N THR A 24 8.94 20.03 -11.94
CA THR A 24 9.64 18.87 -11.35
C THR A 24 8.63 17.93 -10.70
N ILE A 25 8.69 16.66 -11.09
CA ILE A 25 7.81 15.59 -10.57
C ILE A 25 8.51 14.77 -9.51
N ILE A 26 9.80 14.51 -9.70
CA ILE A 26 10.65 13.75 -8.80
C ILE A 26 11.96 14.51 -8.66
N GLU A 27 12.42 14.73 -7.44
CA GLU A 27 13.64 15.47 -7.15
C GLU A 27 14.48 14.72 -6.12
N ASN A 28 15.76 14.51 -6.44
CA ASN A 28 16.73 13.84 -5.58
C ASN A 28 16.19 12.55 -4.93
N PHE A 29 15.47 11.75 -5.71
CA PHE A 29 14.78 10.57 -5.21
C PHE A 29 15.76 9.39 -5.10
N ASN A 30 15.80 8.79 -3.92
CA ASN A 30 16.66 7.66 -3.60
C ASN A 30 15.79 6.49 -3.14
N LEU A 31 16.00 5.32 -3.73
CA LEU A 31 15.28 4.10 -3.36
C LEU A 31 16.13 2.87 -3.65
N THR A 32 16.25 2.00 -2.67
CA THR A 32 16.87 0.68 -2.82
C THR A 32 15.80 -0.40 -2.76
N ILE A 33 15.81 -1.33 -3.72
CA ILE A 33 14.83 -2.43 -3.82
C ILE A 33 15.58 -3.75 -3.73
N ASN A 34 15.11 -4.64 -2.86
CA ASN A 34 15.77 -5.91 -2.60
C ASN A 34 15.37 -6.97 -3.62
N ASN A 35 16.25 -7.94 -3.84
CA ASN A 35 15.97 -9.04 -4.74
C ASN A 35 14.85 -9.94 -4.18
N GLY A 36 13.86 -10.25 -5.01
CA GLY A 36 12.76 -11.15 -4.68
C GLY A 36 11.67 -10.56 -3.79
N GLU A 37 11.70 -9.23 -3.47
CA GLU A 37 10.61 -8.60 -2.72
C GLU A 37 9.43 -8.21 -3.63
N PHE A 38 8.25 -8.15 -3.04
CA PHE A 38 7.07 -7.50 -3.61
C PHE A 38 6.98 -6.08 -3.03
N LEU A 39 7.47 -5.11 -3.79
CA LEU A 39 7.43 -3.70 -3.41
C LEU A 39 6.22 -3.01 -4.02
N THR A 40 5.47 -2.25 -3.22
CA THR A 40 4.42 -1.36 -3.73
C THR A 40 4.79 0.10 -3.55
N ILE A 41 4.65 0.88 -4.62
CA ILE A 41 4.69 2.35 -4.59
C ILE A 41 3.25 2.84 -4.55
N LEU A 42 2.85 3.35 -3.39
CA LEU A 42 1.50 3.80 -3.08
C LEU A 42 1.47 5.33 -2.96
N GLY A 43 0.38 5.97 -3.39
CA GLY A 43 0.22 7.42 -3.22
C GLY A 43 -0.92 7.98 -4.05
N PRO A 44 -1.32 9.24 -3.83
CA PRO A 44 -2.40 9.89 -4.57
C PRO A 44 -2.06 10.06 -6.05
N SER A 45 -3.08 10.35 -6.86
CA SER A 45 -2.89 10.62 -8.29
C SER A 45 -1.94 11.79 -8.51
N GLY A 46 -1.03 11.65 -9.48
CA GLY A 46 -0.06 12.70 -9.84
C GLY A 46 1.12 12.88 -8.87
N CYS A 47 1.34 11.99 -7.90
CA CYS A 47 2.48 12.09 -6.98
C CYS A 47 3.83 11.60 -7.54
N GLY A 48 3.86 11.00 -8.76
CA GLY A 48 5.10 10.56 -9.42
C GLY A 48 5.26 9.04 -9.56
N LYS A 49 4.33 8.20 -9.08
CA LYS A 49 4.40 6.72 -9.13
C LYS A 49 4.69 6.16 -10.53
N THR A 50 3.84 6.48 -11.50
CA THR A 50 4.00 6.04 -12.90
C THR A 50 5.27 6.61 -13.52
N THR A 51 5.72 7.80 -13.10
CA THR A 51 7.00 8.36 -13.55
C THR A 51 8.18 7.49 -13.08
N VAL A 52 8.23 7.12 -11.79
CA VAL A 52 9.27 6.19 -11.27
C VAL A 52 9.24 4.87 -12.04
N LEU A 53 8.06 4.31 -12.26
CA LEU A 53 7.91 3.05 -13.00
C LEU A 53 8.40 3.17 -14.45
N ARG A 54 8.07 4.25 -15.16
CA ARG A 54 8.52 4.50 -16.54
C ARG A 54 10.02 4.71 -16.64
N LEU A 55 10.63 5.40 -15.68
CA LEU A 55 12.09 5.56 -15.59
C LEU A 55 12.78 4.21 -15.42
N LEU A 56 12.27 3.33 -14.54
CA LEU A 56 12.77 1.96 -14.36
C LEU A 56 12.62 1.12 -15.62
N ALA A 57 11.49 1.26 -16.31
CA ALA A 57 11.22 0.55 -17.57
C ALA A 57 12.08 1.05 -18.74
N GLY A 58 12.72 2.21 -18.65
CA GLY A 58 13.43 2.86 -19.77
C GLY A 58 12.50 3.49 -20.79
N LEU A 59 11.26 3.78 -20.42
CA LEU A 59 10.25 4.46 -21.22
C LEU A 59 10.28 5.99 -21.08
N GLU A 60 11.08 6.47 -20.15
CA GLU A 60 11.37 7.88 -19.88
C GLU A 60 12.86 8.03 -19.58
N GLU A 61 13.43 9.19 -19.94
CA GLU A 61 14.82 9.54 -19.63
C GLU A 61 14.90 10.34 -18.33
N LEU A 62 15.93 10.13 -17.55
CA LEU A 62 16.27 10.95 -16.37
C LEU A 62 16.80 12.31 -16.79
N ASP A 63 16.53 13.34 -15.99
CA ASP A 63 17.24 14.62 -16.10
C ASP A 63 18.58 14.57 -15.36
N SER A 64 18.64 13.84 -14.22
CA SER A 64 19.89 13.57 -13.49
C SER A 64 19.75 12.35 -12.58
N GLY A 65 20.87 11.84 -12.09
CA GLY A 65 20.98 10.66 -11.23
C GLY A 65 21.25 9.38 -12.01
N ASN A 66 21.19 8.23 -11.33
CA ASN A 66 21.52 6.94 -11.91
C ASN A 66 20.50 5.87 -11.50
N ILE A 67 20.28 4.90 -12.38
CA ILE A 67 19.51 3.68 -12.13
C ILE A 67 20.45 2.49 -12.25
N ILE A 68 20.61 1.74 -11.18
CA ILE A 68 21.43 0.54 -11.13
C ILE A 68 20.53 -0.68 -11.04
N LEU A 69 20.73 -1.68 -11.90
CA LEU A 69 20.02 -2.97 -11.86
C LEU A 69 21.04 -4.09 -11.72
N ASP A 70 20.95 -4.85 -10.63
CA ASP A 70 21.86 -5.97 -10.30
C ASP A 70 23.36 -5.59 -10.40
N GLY A 71 23.67 -4.36 -9.97
CA GLY A 71 25.04 -3.79 -9.97
C GLY A 71 25.48 -3.16 -11.29
N GLU A 72 24.68 -3.20 -12.35
CA GLU A 72 24.93 -2.57 -13.64
C GLU A 72 24.18 -1.26 -13.78
N ASP A 73 24.86 -0.21 -14.28
CA ASP A 73 24.21 1.07 -14.59
C ASP A 73 23.37 0.93 -15.86
N ILE A 74 22.04 1.06 -15.72
CA ILE A 74 21.09 0.98 -16.82
C ILE A 74 20.47 2.34 -17.16
N THR A 75 20.99 3.43 -16.67
CA THR A 75 20.45 4.78 -16.83
C THR A 75 20.13 5.11 -18.27
N HIS A 76 21.04 4.82 -19.19
CA HIS A 76 20.90 5.10 -20.62
C HIS A 76 20.65 3.85 -21.47
N VAL A 77 20.41 2.70 -20.84
CA VAL A 77 20.09 1.46 -21.57
C VAL A 77 18.66 1.53 -22.11
N PRO A 78 18.43 1.30 -23.42
CA PRO A 78 17.09 1.28 -24.00
C PRO A 78 16.17 0.23 -23.35
N ALA A 79 14.86 0.50 -23.34
CA ALA A 79 13.86 -0.34 -22.66
C ALA A 79 13.92 -1.83 -23.08
N GLU A 80 14.08 -2.11 -24.39
CA GLU A 80 14.14 -3.46 -24.95
C GLU A 80 15.39 -4.26 -24.56
N GLN A 81 16.42 -3.59 -24.04
CA GLN A 81 17.67 -4.22 -23.57
C GLN A 81 17.72 -4.37 -22.05
N ARG A 82 16.77 -3.77 -21.32
CA ARG A 82 16.68 -3.93 -19.86
C ARG A 82 16.08 -5.29 -19.50
N HIS A 83 16.64 -5.93 -18.47
CA HIS A 83 16.05 -7.15 -17.89
C HIS A 83 14.84 -6.83 -16.98
N VAL A 84 13.98 -5.92 -17.45
CA VAL A 84 12.79 -5.42 -16.78
C VAL A 84 11.63 -5.51 -17.74
N ASN A 85 10.48 -6.07 -17.31
CA ASN A 85 9.28 -6.11 -18.12
C ASN A 85 8.12 -5.41 -17.41
N THR A 86 7.19 -4.83 -18.19
CA THR A 86 6.06 -4.06 -17.67
C THR A 86 4.74 -4.69 -18.08
N VAL A 87 3.81 -4.80 -17.12
CA VAL A 87 2.39 -5.04 -17.36
C VAL A 87 1.67 -3.71 -17.18
N PHE A 88 1.09 -3.19 -18.24
CA PHE A 88 0.37 -1.92 -18.27
C PHE A 88 -1.07 -2.07 -17.76
N GLN A 89 -1.67 -0.98 -17.32
CA GLN A 89 -3.06 -0.91 -16.86
C GLN A 89 -4.07 -1.44 -17.90
N SER A 90 -3.84 -1.19 -19.20
CA SER A 90 -4.68 -1.69 -20.31
C SER A 90 -4.31 -3.09 -20.77
N TYR A 91 -3.38 -3.78 -20.09
CA TYR A 91 -2.77 -5.07 -20.47
C TYR A 91 -2.02 -5.04 -21.80
N ALA A 92 -2.33 -4.13 -22.70
CA ALA A 92 -1.70 -3.90 -24.00
C ALA A 92 -1.49 -5.19 -24.83
N LEU A 93 -2.46 -6.12 -24.80
CA LEU A 93 -2.43 -7.31 -25.67
C LEU A 93 -2.64 -6.93 -27.13
N PHE A 94 -1.94 -7.60 -28.03
CA PHE A 94 -2.10 -7.40 -29.46
C PHE A 94 -3.41 -8.07 -29.93
N PRO A 95 -4.46 -7.32 -30.32
CA PRO A 95 -5.79 -7.88 -30.54
C PRO A 95 -5.85 -8.78 -31.82
N HIS A 96 -4.96 -8.57 -32.77
CA HIS A 96 -4.86 -9.32 -34.00
C HIS A 96 -4.07 -10.64 -33.88
N MET A 97 -3.34 -10.82 -32.76
CA MET A 97 -2.56 -12.02 -32.45
C MET A 97 -3.35 -12.99 -31.59
N THR A 98 -3.06 -14.29 -31.68
CA THR A 98 -3.50 -15.30 -30.73
C THR A 98 -2.81 -15.09 -29.39
N ILE A 99 -3.29 -15.75 -28.32
CA ILE A 99 -2.64 -15.73 -27.00
C ILE A 99 -1.22 -16.30 -27.07
N PHE A 100 -1.04 -17.40 -27.80
CA PHE A 100 0.27 -17.97 -28.07
C PHE A 100 1.22 -16.94 -28.73
N GLU A 101 0.76 -16.25 -29.76
CA GLU A 101 1.55 -15.23 -30.49
C GLU A 101 1.87 -14.03 -29.61
N ASN A 102 0.93 -13.59 -28.75
CA ASN A 102 1.15 -12.52 -27.77
C ASN A 102 2.29 -12.89 -26.81
N VAL A 103 2.27 -14.10 -26.25
CA VAL A 103 3.31 -14.55 -25.32
C VAL A 103 4.63 -14.81 -26.05
N ALA A 104 4.59 -15.39 -27.26
CA ALA A 104 5.78 -15.65 -28.07
C ALA A 104 6.48 -14.39 -28.59
N PHE A 105 5.79 -13.24 -28.62
CA PHE A 105 6.28 -12.03 -29.27
C PHE A 105 7.66 -11.60 -28.78
N GLY A 106 7.85 -11.49 -27.46
CA GLY A 106 9.16 -11.10 -26.88
C GLY A 106 10.28 -12.08 -27.22
N LEU A 107 10.00 -13.39 -27.17
CA LEU A 107 10.98 -14.42 -27.54
C LEU A 107 11.43 -14.32 -29.00
N ARG A 108 10.46 -14.02 -29.92
CA ARG A 108 10.78 -13.80 -31.33
C ARG A 108 11.63 -12.56 -31.54
N MET A 109 11.36 -11.48 -30.83
CA MET A 109 12.17 -10.24 -30.91
C MET A 109 13.60 -10.47 -30.40
N GLN A 110 13.77 -11.31 -29.38
CA GLN A 110 15.07 -11.75 -28.87
C GLN A 110 15.76 -12.81 -29.75
N LYS A 111 15.12 -13.19 -30.90
CA LYS A 111 15.64 -14.20 -31.84
C LYS A 111 15.90 -15.57 -31.19
N VAL A 112 15.07 -15.95 -30.20
CA VAL A 112 15.12 -17.27 -29.59
C VAL A 112 14.83 -18.34 -30.65
N PRO A 113 15.54 -19.49 -30.69
CA PRO A 113 15.32 -20.56 -31.62
C PRO A 113 13.87 -21.04 -31.62
N ASN A 114 13.27 -21.28 -32.78
CA ASN A 114 11.86 -21.65 -32.93
C ASN A 114 11.48 -22.90 -32.13
N GLU A 115 12.40 -23.85 -31.99
CA GLU A 115 12.22 -25.07 -31.22
C GLU A 115 12.04 -24.83 -29.73
N GLU A 116 12.59 -23.74 -29.17
CA GLU A 116 12.45 -23.35 -27.76
C GLU A 116 11.21 -22.50 -27.49
N ILE A 117 10.66 -21.81 -28.51
CA ILE A 117 9.53 -20.88 -28.32
C ILE A 117 8.29 -21.61 -27.81
N LYS A 118 7.90 -22.72 -28.47
CA LYS A 118 6.67 -23.43 -28.10
C LYS A 118 6.71 -23.99 -26.67
N PRO A 119 7.75 -24.70 -26.22
CA PRO A 119 7.83 -25.15 -24.82
C PRO A 119 7.75 -24.01 -23.81
N ARG A 120 8.51 -22.91 -24.01
CA ARG A 120 8.53 -21.75 -23.10
C ARG A 120 7.19 -21.04 -23.03
N VAL A 121 6.51 -20.84 -24.16
CA VAL A 121 5.18 -20.23 -24.21
C VAL A 121 4.16 -21.06 -23.46
N LEU A 122 4.11 -22.39 -23.70
CA LEU A 122 3.18 -23.28 -23.01
C LEU A 122 3.48 -23.35 -21.51
N GLU A 123 4.73 -23.34 -21.11
CA GLU A 123 5.12 -23.25 -19.70
C GLU A 123 4.62 -21.96 -19.04
N ALA A 124 4.80 -20.81 -19.69
CA ALA A 124 4.30 -19.52 -19.20
C ALA A 124 2.76 -19.51 -19.09
N LEU A 125 2.06 -20.11 -20.06
CA LEU A 125 0.61 -20.23 -20.02
C LEU A 125 0.11 -21.19 -18.93
N ARG A 126 0.82 -22.29 -18.67
CA ARG A 126 0.53 -23.18 -17.51
C ARG A 126 0.71 -22.49 -16.19
N MET A 127 1.73 -21.66 -16.04
CA MET A 127 1.96 -20.91 -14.80
C MET A 127 0.76 -20.04 -14.41
N VAL A 128 0.06 -19.49 -15.42
CA VAL A 128 -1.15 -18.66 -15.24
C VAL A 128 -2.46 -19.42 -15.47
N GLN A 129 -2.40 -20.77 -15.65
CA GLN A 129 -3.55 -21.66 -15.82
C GLN A 129 -4.43 -21.36 -17.05
N LEU A 130 -3.82 -20.94 -18.16
CA LEU A 130 -4.52 -20.56 -19.40
C LEU A 130 -3.93 -21.24 -20.66
N GLU A 131 -3.34 -22.43 -20.52
CA GLU A 131 -2.76 -23.18 -21.64
C GLU A 131 -3.81 -23.53 -22.71
N GLU A 132 -5.04 -23.86 -22.29
CA GLU A 132 -6.15 -24.21 -23.20
C GLU A 132 -6.56 -23.05 -24.13
N TYR A 133 -6.31 -21.81 -23.74
CA TYR A 133 -6.62 -20.61 -24.52
C TYR A 133 -5.50 -20.19 -25.48
N ALA A 134 -4.43 -21.00 -25.63
CA ALA A 134 -3.25 -20.62 -26.42
C ALA A 134 -3.58 -20.12 -27.85
N TYR A 135 -4.57 -20.71 -28.49
CA TYR A 135 -4.96 -20.34 -29.86
C TYR A 135 -6.18 -19.43 -29.95
N SER A 136 -6.72 -18.97 -28.82
CA SER A 136 -7.80 -17.98 -28.77
C SER A 136 -7.28 -16.58 -29.04
N LYS A 137 -8.19 -15.62 -29.33
CA LYS A 137 -7.88 -14.18 -29.42
C LYS A 137 -8.15 -13.49 -28.11
N PRO A 138 -7.47 -12.36 -27.78
CA PRO A 138 -7.70 -11.60 -26.56
C PRO A 138 -9.18 -11.24 -26.32
N ALA A 139 -9.92 -10.88 -27.37
CA ALA A 139 -11.35 -10.51 -27.26
C ALA A 139 -12.26 -11.65 -26.76
N GLN A 140 -11.81 -12.90 -26.76
CA GLN A 140 -12.54 -14.06 -26.27
C GLN A 140 -12.32 -14.34 -24.78
N LEU A 141 -11.45 -13.56 -24.11
CA LEU A 141 -11.06 -13.73 -22.73
C LEU A 141 -11.68 -12.66 -21.86
N SER A 142 -12.01 -13.02 -20.60
CA SER A 142 -12.38 -12.05 -19.55
C SER A 142 -11.21 -11.12 -19.21
N GLY A 143 -11.49 -9.97 -18.58
CA GLY A 143 -10.44 -9.02 -18.16
C GLY A 143 -9.35 -9.66 -17.27
N GLY A 144 -9.74 -10.49 -16.29
CA GLY A 144 -8.78 -11.21 -15.46
C GLY A 144 -7.94 -12.24 -16.22
N GLN A 145 -8.54 -12.92 -17.22
CA GLN A 145 -7.79 -13.80 -18.12
C GLN A 145 -6.80 -13.01 -18.99
N GLN A 146 -7.22 -11.86 -19.55
CA GLN A 146 -6.32 -10.99 -20.33
C GLN A 146 -5.14 -10.49 -19.49
N GLN A 147 -5.38 -10.14 -18.23
CA GLN A 147 -4.33 -9.74 -17.30
C GLN A 147 -3.32 -10.87 -17.06
N ARG A 148 -3.79 -12.10 -16.79
CA ARG A 148 -2.91 -13.27 -16.63
C ARG A 148 -2.08 -13.52 -17.90
N ILE A 149 -2.64 -13.33 -19.09
CA ILE A 149 -1.88 -13.44 -20.35
C ILE A 149 -0.83 -12.33 -20.46
N ALA A 150 -1.14 -11.09 -20.06
CA ALA A 150 -0.15 -10.00 -20.04
C ALA A 150 1.02 -10.32 -19.11
N ILE A 151 0.75 -10.93 -17.96
CA ILE A 151 1.76 -11.41 -17.04
C ILE A 151 2.57 -12.54 -17.65
N ALA A 152 1.93 -13.56 -18.28
CA ALA A 152 2.62 -14.65 -18.95
C ALA A 152 3.56 -14.12 -20.05
N ARG A 153 3.10 -13.12 -20.83
CA ARG A 153 3.91 -12.42 -21.85
C ARG A 153 5.11 -11.70 -21.22
N ALA A 154 4.94 -11.13 -20.04
CA ALA A 154 6.02 -10.42 -19.36
C ALA A 154 7.05 -11.38 -18.76
N VAL A 155 6.62 -12.50 -18.16
CA VAL A 155 7.53 -13.43 -17.46
C VAL A 155 8.22 -14.44 -18.38
N VAL A 156 7.69 -14.70 -19.59
CA VAL A 156 8.28 -15.67 -20.54
C VAL A 156 9.72 -15.34 -20.92
N ASN A 157 10.10 -14.05 -20.88
CA ASN A 157 11.45 -13.56 -21.14
C ASN A 157 12.39 -13.70 -19.93
N LYS A 158 11.91 -14.23 -18.80
CA LYS A 158 12.67 -14.40 -17.53
C LYS A 158 13.31 -13.08 -17.07
N PRO A 159 12.52 -12.01 -16.87
CA PRO A 159 13.05 -10.73 -16.38
C PRO A 159 13.56 -10.87 -14.95
N LYS A 160 14.49 -10.00 -14.54
CA LYS A 160 14.92 -9.86 -13.13
C LYS A 160 13.86 -9.12 -12.30
N VAL A 161 13.12 -8.20 -12.93
CA VAL A 161 12.11 -7.35 -12.29
C VAL A 161 10.85 -7.29 -13.16
N LEU A 162 9.69 -7.42 -12.54
CA LEU A 162 8.39 -7.21 -13.16
C LEU A 162 7.74 -5.94 -12.59
N LEU A 163 7.42 -5.01 -13.49
CA LEU A 163 6.71 -3.78 -13.17
C LEU A 163 5.22 -3.95 -13.46
N LEU A 164 4.36 -3.53 -12.53
CA LEU A 164 2.90 -3.60 -12.63
C LEU A 164 2.32 -2.19 -12.44
N ASP A 165 1.74 -1.62 -13.49
CA ASP A 165 1.16 -0.27 -13.48
C ASP A 165 -0.36 -0.33 -13.35
N GLU A 166 -0.88 -0.13 -12.13
CA GLU A 166 -2.34 -0.12 -11.79
C GLU A 166 -3.14 -1.28 -12.44
N SER A 167 -2.51 -2.43 -12.59
CA SER A 167 -3.02 -3.54 -13.41
C SER A 167 -4.30 -4.21 -12.86
N LEU A 168 -4.72 -3.92 -11.63
CA LEU A 168 -5.91 -4.47 -10.98
C LEU A 168 -7.11 -3.53 -10.99
N SER A 169 -6.91 -2.24 -11.32
CA SER A 169 -7.94 -1.20 -11.18
C SER A 169 -9.20 -1.40 -12.03
N ALA A 170 -9.07 -2.10 -13.16
CA ALA A 170 -10.18 -2.36 -14.09
C ALA A 170 -11.05 -3.58 -13.71
N LEU A 171 -10.73 -4.30 -12.64
CA LEU A 171 -11.42 -5.52 -12.23
C LEU A 171 -12.52 -5.24 -11.20
N ASP A 172 -13.59 -6.05 -11.24
CA ASP A 172 -14.58 -6.08 -10.15
C ASP A 172 -13.95 -6.58 -8.84
N TYR A 173 -14.62 -6.31 -7.71
CA TYR A 173 -14.10 -6.58 -6.37
C TYR A 173 -13.69 -8.05 -6.15
N LYS A 174 -14.56 -9.02 -6.54
CA LYS A 174 -14.30 -10.44 -6.32
C LYS A 174 -13.11 -10.92 -7.15
N LEU A 175 -13.07 -10.53 -8.41
CA LEU A 175 -11.98 -10.88 -9.33
C LEU A 175 -10.68 -10.22 -8.90
N ARG A 176 -10.72 -8.97 -8.42
CA ARG A 176 -9.55 -8.25 -7.90
C ARG A 176 -8.94 -9.01 -6.71
N LYS A 177 -9.73 -9.42 -5.71
CA LYS A 177 -9.26 -10.22 -4.57
C LYS A 177 -8.62 -11.54 -4.99
N GLN A 178 -9.24 -12.24 -5.96
CA GLN A 178 -8.67 -13.46 -6.51
C GLN A 178 -7.31 -13.17 -7.17
N MET A 179 -7.22 -12.15 -8.00
CA MET A 179 -6.00 -11.78 -8.71
C MET A 179 -4.87 -11.33 -7.79
N GLN A 180 -5.17 -10.62 -6.70
CA GLN A 180 -4.19 -10.26 -5.65
C GLN A 180 -3.50 -11.51 -5.11
N ASN A 181 -4.28 -12.52 -4.70
CA ASN A 181 -3.75 -13.78 -4.18
C ASN A 181 -2.91 -14.54 -5.22
N GLU A 182 -3.39 -14.58 -6.47
CA GLU A 182 -2.70 -15.23 -7.58
C GLU A 182 -1.36 -14.55 -7.91
N LEU A 183 -1.32 -13.21 -7.94
CA LEU A 183 -0.09 -12.45 -8.18
C LEU A 183 0.94 -12.68 -7.09
N LYS A 184 0.53 -12.67 -5.81
CA LYS A 184 1.43 -12.95 -4.68
C LYS A 184 1.98 -14.38 -4.73
N ALA A 185 1.12 -15.37 -5.05
CA ALA A 185 1.54 -16.76 -5.23
C ALA A 185 2.51 -16.91 -6.42
N LEU A 186 2.23 -16.23 -7.54
CA LEU A 186 3.08 -16.24 -8.73
C LEU A 186 4.45 -15.62 -8.45
N GLN A 187 4.51 -14.47 -7.78
CA GLN A 187 5.76 -13.82 -7.40
C GLN A 187 6.64 -14.75 -6.56
N ARG A 188 6.05 -15.39 -5.52
CA ARG A 188 6.75 -16.39 -4.68
C ARG A 188 7.28 -17.57 -5.49
N LYS A 189 6.48 -18.07 -6.44
CA LYS A 189 6.86 -19.20 -7.31
C LYS A 189 8.00 -18.84 -8.25
N LEU A 190 8.00 -17.59 -8.78
CA LEU A 190 9.03 -17.12 -9.70
C LEU A 190 10.32 -16.69 -8.98
N GLY A 191 10.21 -16.25 -7.73
CA GLY A 191 11.35 -15.73 -6.95
C GLY A 191 11.97 -14.45 -7.51
N ILE A 192 11.25 -13.70 -8.38
CA ILE A 192 11.71 -12.44 -8.96
C ILE A 192 11.11 -11.25 -8.22
N THR A 193 11.70 -10.08 -8.37
CA THR A 193 11.22 -8.83 -7.77
C THR A 193 10.01 -8.31 -8.53
N PHE A 194 8.94 -7.95 -7.79
CA PHE A 194 7.78 -7.25 -8.32
C PHE A 194 7.76 -5.82 -7.79
N ILE A 195 7.52 -4.85 -8.68
CA ILE A 195 7.27 -3.46 -8.32
C ILE A 195 5.87 -3.11 -8.80
N PHE A 196 4.98 -2.88 -7.88
CA PHE A 196 3.58 -2.59 -8.13
C PHE A 196 3.28 -1.12 -7.85
N VAL A 197 2.57 -0.47 -8.74
CA VAL A 197 2.07 0.89 -8.57
C VAL A 197 0.57 0.84 -8.41
N THR A 198 0.05 1.42 -7.35
CA THR A 198 -1.38 1.55 -7.10
C THR A 198 -1.71 2.82 -6.33
N HIS A 199 -2.97 3.20 -6.33
CA HIS A 199 -3.56 4.18 -5.42
C HIS A 199 -4.51 3.52 -4.41
N ASP A 200 -4.72 2.19 -4.54
CA ASP A 200 -5.57 1.41 -3.64
C ASP A 200 -4.75 0.91 -2.44
N GLN A 201 -5.17 1.33 -1.25
CA GLN A 201 -4.48 1.03 0.01
C GLN A 201 -4.62 -0.45 0.37
N GLU A 202 -5.79 -1.05 0.10
CA GLU A 202 -6.05 -2.45 0.40
C GLU A 202 -5.16 -3.37 -0.43
N GLU A 203 -4.94 -3.04 -1.72
CA GLU A 203 -3.99 -3.74 -2.58
C GLU A 203 -2.58 -3.69 -1.99
N ALA A 204 -2.12 -2.50 -1.60
CA ALA A 204 -0.80 -2.30 -1.04
C ALA A 204 -0.61 -3.10 0.27
N LEU A 205 -1.54 -2.99 1.21
CA LEU A 205 -1.46 -3.67 2.51
C LEU A 205 -1.52 -5.20 2.37
N THR A 206 -2.30 -5.73 1.40
CA THR A 206 -2.51 -7.18 1.25
C THR A 206 -1.38 -7.89 0.51
N MET A 207 -0.82 -7.24 -0.52
CA MET A 207 0.08 -7.92 -1.46
C MET A 207 1.55 -7.73 -1.13
N SER A 208 1.92 -6.62 -0.50
CA SER A 208 3.32 -6.19 -0.42
C SER A 208 4.09 -6.84 0.72
N ASP A 209 5.39 -7.00 0.51
CA ASP A 209 6.35 -7.21 1.59
C ASP A 209 6.82 -5.87 2.14
N ARG A 210 6.82 -4.81 1.29
CA ARG A 210 7.25 -3.44 1.61
C ARG A 210 6.47 -2.43 0.80
N ILE A 211 6.11 -1.30 1.43
CA ILE A 211 5.34 -0.20 0.83
C ILE A 211 6.14 1.09 0.93
N ILE A 212 6.19 1.81 -0.19
CA ILE A 212 6.69 3.19 -0.27
C ILE A 212 5.48 4.10 -0.42
N VAL A 213 5.22 4.95 0.56
CA VAL A 213 4.18 5.98 0.47
C VAL A 213 4.78 7.23 -0.15
N LEU A 214 4.29 7.60 -1.34
CA LEU A 214 4.79 8.72 -2.14
C LEU A 214 3.82 9.90 -2.12
N ARG A 215 4.34 11.12 -1.89
CA ARG A 215 3.60 12.38 -1.98
C ARG A 215 4.45 13.44 -2.68
N LYS A 216 3.93 14.05 -3.75
CA LYS A 216 4.60 15.13 -4.48
C LYS A 216 6.08 14.83 -4.81
N GLY A 217 6.37 13.62 -5.29
CA GLY A 217 7.72 13.20 -5.67
C GLY A 217 8.64 12.78 -4.51
N HIS A 218 8.18 12.85 -3.26
CA HIS A 218 8.98 12.52 -2.08
C HIS A 218 8.42 11.31 -1.34
N ILE A 219 9.31 10.46 -0.83
CA ILE A 219 8.94 9.35 0.05
C ILE A 219 8.52 9.92 1.40
N GLN A 220 7.29 9.64 1.81
CA GLN A 220 6.77 10.03 3.12
C GLN A 220 7.05 8.97 4.17
N GLN A 221 6.93 7.70 3.78
CA GLN A 221 7.26 6.57 4.62
C GLN A 221 7.64 5.37 3.75
N ASP A 222 8.53 4.56 4.27
CA ASP A 222 9.03 3.31 3.73
C ASP A 222 9.01 2.29 4.86
N GLY A 223 8.32 1.16 4.67
CA GLY A 223 8.19 0.14 5.70
C GLY A 223 7.33 -1.05 5.26
N SER A 224 7.19 -2.01 6.17
CA SER A 224 6.25 -3.13 6.00
C SER A 224 4.80 -2.63 6.01
N PRO A 225 3.83 -3.40 5.47
CA PRO A 225 2.41 -3.05 5.55
C PRO A 225 1.95 -2.71 6.97
N ARG A 226 2.44 -3.46 7.96
CA ARG A 226 2.10 -3.26 9.36
C ARG A 226 2.63 -1.93 9.89
N GLU A 227 3.91 -1.61 9.66
CA GLU A 227 4.51 -0.33 10.08
C GLU A 227 3.81 0.87 9.41
N ILE A 228 3.41 0.75 8.13
CA ILE A 228 2.70 1.82 7.42
C ILE A 228 1.32 2.09 8.03
N TYR A 229 0.62 1.04 8.49
CA TYR A 229 -0.72 1.13 9.06
C TYR A 229 -0.72 1.50 10.54
N GLU A 230 0.09 0.79 11.34
CA GLU A 230 0.10 0.93 12.82
C GLU A 230 1.01 2.08 13.31
N GLU A 231 2.09 2.42 12.57
CA GLU A 231 3.10 3.38 12.97
C GLU A 231 3.31 4.48 11.91
N PRO A 232 2.26 5.23 11.50
CA PRO A 232 2.41 6.30 10.51
C PRO A 232 3.36 7.39 11.02
N LYS A 233 4.34 7.77 10.19
CA LYS A 233 5.39 8.74 10.55
C LYS A 233 4.91 10.19 10.53
N ASN A 234 3.79 10.48 9.87
CA ASN A 234 3.22 11.82 9.77
C ASN A 234 1.71 11.77 9.51
N LEU A 235 1.05 12.91 9.66
CA LEU A 235 -0.40 13.04 9.48
C LEU A 235 -0.87 12.71 8.06
N PHE A 236 -0.02 12.95 7.05
CA PHE A 236 -0.38 12.59 5.69
C PHE A 236 -0.49 11.06 5.54
N VAL A 237 0.50 10.30 6.01
CA VAL A 237 0.46 8.83 5.93
C VAL A 237 -0.73 8.31 6.74
N ALA A 238 -0.92 8.81 7.97
CA ALA A 238 -2.02 8.41 8.83
C ALA A 238 -3.40 8.57 8.15
N LYS A 239 -3.65 9.75 7.55
CA LYS A 239 -4.90 10.06 6.83
C LYS A 239 -5.04 9.39 5.48
N PHE A 240 -3.91 9.07 4.85
CA PHE A 240 -3.91 8.45 3.53
C PHE A 240 -4.07 6.94 3.61
N ILE A 241 -3.74 6.30 4.72
CA ILE A 241 -3.81 4.85 4.91
C ILE A 241 -4.96 4.52 5.88
N GLY A 242 -6.13 4.20 5.33
CA GLY A 242 -7.31 3.88 6.10
C GLY A 242 -7.93 5.07 6.84
N GLU A 243 -8.98 4.81 7.57
CA GLU A 243 -9.63 5.78 8.44
C GLU A 243 -8.84 5.99 9.73
N ILE A 244 -8.84 7.21 10.28
CA ILE A 244 -8.13 7.54 11.50
C ILE A 244 -8.83 8.66 12.27
N ASN A 245 -8.95 8.51 13.58
CA ASN A 245 -9.38 9.58 14.47
C ASN A 245 -8.16 10.37 14.95
N ILE A 246 -8.24 11.70 14.93
CA ILE A 246 -7.15 12.60 15.31
C ILE A 246 -7.63 13.50 16.45
N PHE A 247 -7.13 13.22 17.64
CA PHE A 247 -7.44 13.99 18.85
C PHE A 247 -6.36 15.04 19.10
N ASN A 248 -6.78 16.20 19.61
CA ASN A 248 -5.83 17.20 20.10
C ASN A 248 -5.41 16.84 21.53
N ALA A 249 -4.14 16.96 21.80
CA ALA A 249 -3.60 16.76 23.13
C ALA A 249 -2.70 17.90 23.56
N THR A 250 -2.66 18.17 24.86
CA THR A 250 -1.71 19.10 25.49
C THR A 250 -0.93 18.36 26.57
N VAL A 251 0.38 18.40 26.48
CA VAL A 251 1.27 17.78 27.46
C VAL A 251 1.16 18.48 28.81
N LEU A 252 0.91 17.73 29.86
CA LEU A 252 0.90 18.27 31.22
C LEU A 252 2.24 18.04 31.91
N THR A 253 2.73 16.78 31.87
CA THR A 253 4.02 16.43 32.49
C THR A 253 4.57 15.14 31.90
N ARG A 254 5.87 14.95 31.95
CA ARG A 254 6.50 13.66 31.63
C ARG A 254 6.39 12.73 32.84
N VAL A 255 5.97 11.50 32.62
CA VAL A 255 5.83 10.47 33.66
C VAL A 255 7.10 9.61 33.73
N ASP A 256 7.60 9.13 32.58
CA ASP A 256 8.85 8.39 32.44
C ASP A 256 9.46 8.58 31.03
N GLU A 257 10.41 7.73 30.62
CA GLU A 257 11.10 7.86 29.31
C GLU A 257 10.14 7.79 28.11
N LYS A 258 9.06 7.00 28.22
CA LYS A 258 8.13 6.73 27.11
C LYS A 258 6.70 7.18 27.39
N ARG A 259 6.37 7.60 28.60
CA ARG A 259 5.02 8.01 28.99
C ARG A 259 4.97 9.47 29.38
N ILE A 260 3.94 10.12 28.89
CA ILE A 260 3.57 11.49 29.26
C ILE A 260 2.13 11.51 29.75
N ARG A 261 1.85 12.39 30.71
CA ARG A 261 0.49 12.76 31.07
C ARG A 261 0.04 13.91 30.21
N ALA A 262 -1.06 13.73 29.53
CA ALA A 262 -1.61 14.73 28.62
C ALA A 262 -3.12 14.93 28.84
N ASN A 263 -3.60 16.09 28.48
CA ASN A 263 -5.03 16.36 28.30
C ASN A 263 -5.38 16.07 26.86
N VAL A 264 -6.09 14.95 26.60
CA VAL A 264 -6.58 14.53 25.29
C VAL A 264 -8.07 14.80 25.21
N GLU A 265 -8.49 15.77 24.41
CA GLU A 265 -9.90 16.19 24.23
C GLU A 265 -10.66 16.31 25.56
N GLY A 266 -10.06 16.97 26.56
CA GLY A 266 -10.64 17.19 27.89
C GLY A 266 -10.39 16.06 28.89
N ARG A 267 -9.93 14.90 28.47
CA ARG A 267 -9.55 13.77 29.33
C ARG A 267 -8.07 13.85 29.71
N VAL A 268 -7.77 13.76 30.99
CA VAL A 268 -6.38 13.61 31.47
C VAL A 268 -6.04 12.13 31.55
N CYS A 269 -5.08 11.69 30.71
CA CYS A 269 -4.60 10.30 30.66
C CYS A 269 -3.09 10.23 30.40
N ASP A 270 -2.53 9.08 30.67
CA ASP A 270 -1.15 8.77 30.28
C ASP A 270 -1.17 8.20 28.87
N ILE A 271 -0.25 8.66 28.00
CA ILE A 271 -0.08 8.21 26.61
C ILE A 271 1.39 7.92 26.35
N TYR A 272 1.64 6.98 25.42
CA TYR A 272 2.99 6.58 25.04
C TYR A 272 3.52 7.40 23.87
N THR A 273 4.76 7.87 23.98
CA THR A 273 5.44 8.57 22.89
C THR A 273 6.96 8.44 23.01
N ASN A 274 7.61 8.34 21.85
CA ASN A 274 9.07 8.43 21.72
C ASN A 274 9.54 9.87 21.44
N LEU A 275 8.61 10.83 21.33
CA LEU A 275 8.93 12.23 21.08
C LEU A 275 9.57 12.86 22.32
N ASP A 276 10.56 13.73 22.10
CA ASP A 276 11.04 14.61 23.14
C ASP A 276 10.11 15.82 23.24
N VAL A 277 9.31 15.87 24.30
CA VAL A 277 8.25 16.85 24.49
C VAL A 277 8.42 17.63 25.79
N VAL A 278 7.91 18.87 25.78
CA VAL A 278 7.88 19.77 26.92
C VAL A 278 6.45 20.01 27.41
N ALA A 279 6.30 20.45 28.68
CA ALA A 279 4.98 20.82 29.20
C ALA A 279 4.33 21.91 28.33
N GLU A 280 3.01 21.91 28.22
CA GLU A 280 2.17 22.80 27.39
C GLU A 280 2.34 22.59 25.87
N GLN A 281 3.18 21.65 25.42
CA GLN A 281 3.31 21.32 24.00
C GLN A 281 2.01 20.70 23.49
N LYS A 282 1.58 21.13 22.28
CA LYS A 282 0.44 20.55 21.57
C LYS A 282 0.89 19.35 20.74
N LEU A 283 0.08 18.32 20.76
CA LEU A 283 0.31 17.06 20.05
C LEU A 283 -0.98 16.61 19.36
N LYS A 284 -0.83 15.69 18.42
CA LYS A 284 -1.92 14.90 17.84
C LYS A 284 -1.83 13.47 18.36
N VAL A 285 -2.92 12.97 18.90
CA VAL A 285 -3.08 11.58 19.29
C VAL A 285 -3.97 10.90 18.26
N LEU A 286 -3.46 9.89 17.61
CA LEU A 286 -4.08 9.19 16.50
C LEU A 286 -4.54 7.82 16.99
N LEU A 287 -5.79 7.48 16.68
CA LEU A 287 -6.38 6.17 16.99
C LEU A 287 -7.16 5.66 15.79
N ARG A 288 -6.93 4.40 15.43
CA ARG A 288 -7.74 3.74 14.40
C ARG A 288 -9.17 3.53 14.92
N PRO A 289 -10.20 3.48 14.04
CA PRO A 289 -11.57 3.22 14.48
C PRO A 289 -11.74 1.94 15.29
N GLU A 290 -10.97 0.90 14.97
CA GLU A 290 -10.96 -0.39 15.66
C GLU A 290 -10.22 -0.41 17.00
N ASP A 291 -9.42 0.62 17.28
CA ASP A 291 -8.67 0.76 18.54
C ASP A 291 -9.50 1.45 19.63
N ILE A 292 -10.62 2.05 19.27
CA ILE A 292 -11.50 2.76 20.20
C ILE A 292 -12.60 1.82 20.68
N LEU A 293 -12.79 1.76 21.98
CA LEU A 293 -13.83 0.97 22.65
C LEU A 293 -14.96 1.89 23.06
N ILE A 294 -16.21 1.43 22.84
CA ILE A 294 -17.40 2.09 23.33
C ILE A 294 -17.83 1.37 24.61
N GLU A 295 -18.00 2.12 25.69
CA GLU A 295 -18.48 1.61 26.99
C GLU A 295 -19.76 2.34 27.40
N GLU A 296 -20.64 1.63 28.08
CA GLU A 296 -21.79 2.28 28.72
C GLU A 296 -21.29 3.21 29.85
N LEU A 297 -21.98 4.36 30.00
CA LEU A 297 -21.61 5.32 31.04
C LEU A 297 -22.00 4.79 32.41
N ASP A 298 -21.01 4.39 33.21
CA ASP A 298 -21.16 4.24 34.64
C ASP A 298 -20.88 5.60 35.34
N GLU A 299 -21.73 5.99 36.29
CA GLU A 299 -21.62 7.26 37.01
C GLU A 299 -20.23 7.47 37.68
N ASN A 300 -19.52 6.38 37.99
CA ASN A 300 -18.18 6.40 38.55
C ASN A 300 -17.01 6.52 37.58
N GLN A 301 -17.24 6.30 36.26
CA GLN A 301 -16.21 6.32 35.22
C GLN A 301 -16.17 7.63 34.44
N SER A 302 -17.15 8.50 34.57
CA SER A 302 -17.33 9.73 33.77
C SER A 302 -16.12 10.69 33.80
N SER A 303 -15.24 10.60 34.81
CA SER A 303 -14.04 11.46 34.93
C SER A 303 -12.82 10.96 34.15
N LYS A 304 -12.83 9.72 33.64
CA LYS A 304 -11.69 9.08 32.98
C LYS A 304 -11.88 8.74 31.51
N ALA A 305 -13.05 9.02 30.94
CA ALA A 305 -13.39 8.72 29.56
C ALA A 305 -13.68 9.98 28.75
N ILE A 306 -13.51 9.89 27.43
CA ILE A 306 -14.04 10.89 26.51
C ILE A 306 -15.51 10.58 26.31
N ILE A 307 -16.38 11.56 26.52
CA ILE A 307 -17.83 11.36 26.52
C ILE A 307 -18.43 11.91 25.24
N GLY A 308 -19.34 11.16 24.65
CA GLY A 308 -20.11 11.55 23.49
C GLY A 308 -21.45 10.83 23.40
N HIS A 309 -22.15 11.03 22.31
CA HIS A 309 -23.40 10.33 22.03
C HIS A 309 -23.38 9.75 20.62
N VAL A 310 -24.06 8.62 20.45
CA VAL A 310 -24.17 7.90 19.18
C VAL A 310 -24.98 8.72 18.19
N ALA A 311 -24.31 9.25 17.14
CA ALA A 311 -24.96 10.05 16.12
C ALA A 311 -25.49 9.21 14.95
N ASP A 312 -24.74 8.16 14.58
CA ASP A 312 -25.09 7.28 13.45
C ASP A 312 -24.46 5.90 13.62
N ARG A 313 -25.06 4.87 13.01
CA ARG A 313 -24.54 3.49 13.03
C ARG A 313 -24.76 2.80 11.71
N ASN A 314 -23.72 2.19 11.17
CA ASN A 314 -23.69 1.55 9.87
C ASN A 314 -23.23 0.08 9.98
N TYR A 315 -24.15 -0.84 9.72
CA TYR A 315 -23.83 -2.27 9.66
C TYR A 315 -23.18 -2.64 8.34
N LYS A 316 -21.97 -3.21 8.39
CA LYS A 316 -21.17 -3.64 7.23
C LYS A 316 -20.96 -5.15 7.15
N GLY A 317 -21.81 -5.93 7.78
CA GLY A 317 -21.70 -7.39 7.85
C GLY A 317 -20.79 -7.84 9.00
N MET A 318 -19.48 -7.87 8.80
CA MET A 318 -18.54 -8.29 9.84
C MET A 318 -18.25 -7.21 10.89
N THR A 319 -18.48 -5.95 10.55
CA THR A 319 -18.22 -4.80 11.41
C THR A 319 -19.43 -3.90 11.54
N LEU A 320 -19.51 -3.21 12.64
CA LEU A 320 -20.47 -2.17 12.94
C LEU A 320 -19.69 -0.87 13.13
N GLU A 321 -19.93 0.10 12.27
CA GLU A 321 -19.32 1.42 12.37
C GLU A 321 -20.28 2.38 13.07
N SER A 322 -19.80 3.05 14.11
CA SER A 322 -20.52 4.04 14.88
C SER A 322 -19.86 5.41 14.78
N ASN A 323 -20.60 6.44 14.43
CA ASN A 323 -20.18 7.83 14.52
C ASN A 323 -20.61 8.39 15.89
N ILE A 324 -19.66 8.77 16.71
CA ILE A 324 -19.87 9.32 18.05
C ILE A 324 -19.56 10.81 18.02
N THR A 325 -20.52 11.65 18.38
CA THR A 325 -20.29 13.10 18.52
C THR A 325 -19.88 13.40 19.97
N LEU A 326 -18.70 13.98 20.15
CA LEU A 326 -18.17 14.33 21.46
C LEU A 326 -18.94 15.50 22.10
N ASP A 327 -19.27 15.36 23.38
CA ASP A 327 -20.09 16.36 24.10
C ASP A 327 -19.38 17.71 24.28
N HIS A 328 -18.05 17.72 24.40
CA HIS A 328 -17.30 18.93 24.78
C HIS A 328 -16.99 19.85 23.58
N ASN A 329 -16.84 19.32 22.37
CA ASN A 329 -16.40 20.12 21.20
C ASN A 329 -17.19 19.80 19.91
N GLY A 330 -18.10 18.83 19.93
CA GLY A 330 -18.88 18.43 18.75
C GLY A 330 -18.10 17.65 17.68
N MET A 331 -16.86 17.23 17.97
CA MET A 331 -16.04 16.42 17.07
C MET A 331 -16.72 15.07 16.86
N THR A 332 -16.69 14.57 15.61
CA THR A 332 -17.15 13.21 15.30
C THR A 332 -15.98 12.25 15.36
N VAL A 333 -16.15 11.17 16.10
CA VAL A 333 -15.22 10.04 16.24
C VAL A 333 -15.83 8.83 15.58
N LEU A 334 -15.11 8.20 14.65
CA LEU A 334 -15.53 6.94 14.03
C LEU A 334 -15.01 5.78 14.88
N VAL A 335 -15.88 4.86 15.24
CA VAL A 335 -15.54 3.62 15.95
C VAL A 335 -15.97 2.44 15.09
N SER A 336 -15.13 1.41 14.99
CA SER A 336 -15.41 0.19 14.25
C SER A 336 -15.29 -1.02 15.16
N GLU A 337 -16.39 -1.70 15.41
CA GLU A 337 -16.44 -2.86 16.28
C GLU A 337 -16.71 -4.13 15.47
N PHE A 338 -16.13 -5.26 15.89
CA PHE A 338 -16.48 -6.54 15.29
C PHE A 338 -17.92 -6.90 15.68
N PHE A 339 -18.78 -7.13 14.68
CA PHE A 339 -20.18 -7.43 14.93
C PHE A 339 -20.37 -8.88 15.41
N ASN A 340 -20.93 -9.04 16.60
CA ASN A 340 -21.34 -10.32 17.18
C ASN A 340 -22.80 -10.23 17.60
N GLU A 341 -23.69 -11.00 16.96
CA GLU A 341 -25.13 -11.02 17.23
C GLU A 341 -25.48 -11.43 18.68
N ASP A 342 -24.58 -12.19 19.33
CA ASP A 342 -24.77 -12.70 20.70
C ASP A 342 -24.25 -11.73 21.78
N ASP A 343 -23.61 -10.63 21.40
CA ASP A 343 -23.06 -9.64 22.35
C ASP A 343 -24.00 -8.44 22.50
N PRO A 344 -24.76 -8.34 23.62
CA PRO A 344 -25.68 -7.23 23.85
C PRO A 344 -24.96 -5.88 24.07
N ASN A 345 -23.65 -5.90 24.38
CA ASN A 345 -22.90 -4.68 24.70
C ASN A 345 -22.57 -3.84 23.45
N ILE A 346 -22.74 -4.40 22.25
CA ILE A 346 -22.53 -3.68 20.99
C ILE A 346 -23.81 -3.02 20.45
N ASP A 347 -24.97 -3.20 21.09
CA ASP A 347 -26.24 -2.67 20.61
C ASP A 347 -26.59 -1.31 21.23
N HIS A 348 -25.78 -0.29 20.90
CA HIS A 348 -26.04 1.08 21.35
C HIS A 348 -27.12 1.76 20.51
N SER A 349 -28.06 2.44 21.17
CA SER A 349 -29.14 3.18 20.50
C SER A 349 -28.65 4.55 19.99
N LEU A 350 -29.29 5.06 18.91
CA LEU A 350 -29.02 6.43 18.45
C LEU A 350 -29.38 7.43 19.56
N GLY A 351 -28.48 8.40 19.78
CA GLY A 351 -28.59 9.38 20.87
C GLY A 351 -28.14 8.86 22.23
N GLN A 352 -27.79 7.57 22.37
CA GLN A 352 -27.28 7.03 23.62
C GLN A 352 -25.93 7.69 23.97
N LYS A 353 -25.82 8.07 25.24
CA LYS A 353 -24.60 8.63 25.79
C LYS A 353 -23.62 7.52 26.14
N VAL A 354 -22.37 7.63 25.66
CA VAL A 354 -21.35 6.60 25.75
C VAL A 354 -20.00 7.19 26.16
N ALA A 355 -19.15 6.33 26.69
CA ALA A 355 -17.76 6.62 27.01
C ALA A 355 -16.84 6.01 25.95
N LEU A 356 -15.86 6.76 25.48
CA LEU A 356 -14.82 6.30 24.56
C LEU A 356 -13.52 6.07 25.33
N THR A 357 -12.97 4.88 25.18
CA THR A 357 -11.71 4.47 25.78
C THR A 357 -10.83 3.76 24.74
N TRP A 358 -9.58 3.50 25.07
CA TRP A 358 -8.66 2.68 24.29
C TRP A 358 -7.62 2.06 25.22
N HIS A 359 -6.95 1.01 24.77
CA HIS A 359 -5.85 0.41 25.51
C HIS A 359 -4.59 1.29 25.42
N GLU A 360 -3.92 1.48 26.54
CA GLU A 360 -2.65 2.22 26.61
C GLU A 360 -1.62 1.65 25.62
N GLY A 361 -0.99 2.53 24.82
CA GLY A 361 0.02 2.17 23.83
C GLY A 361 -0.53 1.80 22.45
N TRP A 362 -1.85 1.87 22.22
CA TRP A 362 -2.43 1.73 20.88
C TRP A 362 -2.47 3.06 20.12
N GLU A 363 -2.32 4.15 20.85
CA GLU A 363 -2.26 5.48 20.24
C GLU A 363 -0.92 5.74 19.55
N VAL A 364 -0.97 6.42 18.41
CA VAL A 364 0.20 7.02 17.76
C VAL A 364 0.23 8.50 18.08
N VAL A 365 1.36 9.00 18.56
CA VAL A 365 1.52 10.40 18.95
C VAL A 365 2.43 11.11 17.96
N LEU A 366 1.92 12.19 17.35
CA LEU A 366 2.65 13.04 16.44
C LEU A 366 2.72 14.49 16.96
N SER A 367 3.72 15.24 16.49
CA SER A 367 3.78 16.68 16.75
C SER A 367 2.61 17.41 16.04
N ASP A 368 2.19 18.56 16.58
CA ASP A 368 1.17 19.42 15.95
C ASP A 368 1.74 20.24 14.78
N GLU A 369 3.04 20.14 14.54
CA GLU A 369 3.76 20.87 13.49
C GLU A 369 3.65 20.12 12.15
N GLU A 370 2.54 20.35 11.38
CA GLU A 370 2.45 20.10 9.93
C GLU A 370 1.60 21.16 9.23
#